data_efe5c8986a9b31a1ef6a8856ebcc9054
#
_entry.id   efe5c8986a9b31a1ef6a8856ebcc9054
#
_cell.length_a   1.000
_cell.length_b   1.000
_cell.length_c   1.000
_cell.angle_alpha   90.00
_cell.angle_beta   90.00
_cell.angle_gamma   90.00
#
_symmetry.space_group_name_H-M   'P 1'
#
loop_
_entity.id
_entity.type
_entity.pdbx_description
1 polymer ?
#
loop_
_entity_poly.entity_id
_entity_poly.type
_entity_poly.pdbx_seq_one_letter_code
_entity_poly.pdbx_strand_id
1 'polypeptide(L)'
;MRCLKSTKNWKGRGARNNGEIIAYTIGDKQDTAFVLDTLDQLPQTTDCLLHSDQGSVYTSFDYQNQIKTKGITISMSRKGTPSDNACIESFHASLKSETFYLDGLTNEPTSIVIEIVKKYINYYNESRIQQKLDYQSPIDYRKSAI
;
A
#
# COMPACT_ATOMS: atom_id res chain seq x y z
N MET A 1 -2.67 11.44 0.80
CA MET A 1 -2.31 10.14 1.39
C MET A 1 -1.87 9.20 0.29
N ARG A 2 -0.68 8.67 0.35
CA ARG A 2 -0.26 7.53 -0.47
C ARG A 2 0.07 6.35 0.43
N CYS A 3 -0.49 5.19 0.11
CA CYS A 3 -0.10 3.93 0.71
C CYS A 3 0.69 3.13 -0.32
N LEU A 4 1.87 2.67 0.03
CA LEU A 4 2.54 1.64 -0.76
C LEU A 4 1.97 0.29 -0.34
N LYS A 5 1.21 -0.33 -1.23
CA LYS A 5 0.99 -1.77 -1.16
C LYS A 5 2.24 -2.45 -1.65
N SER A 6 2.91 -3.14 -0.78
CA SER A 6 3.88 -4.13 -1.24
C SER A 6 3.10 -5.30 -1.84
N THR A 7 3.15 -5.43 -3.16
CA THR A 7 2.86 -6.72 -3.79
C THR A 7 4.13 -7.56 -3.61
N LYS A 8 4.31 -8.16 -2.44
CA LYS A 8 5.33 -9.20 -2.30
C LYS A 8 4.93 -10.38 -3.19
N ASN A 9 5.53 -10.48 -4.37
CA ASN A 9 5.64 -11.75 -5.04
C ASN A 9 6.77 -12.53 -4.35
N TRP A 10 6.44 -13.22 -3.28
CA TRP A 10 7.31 -14.26 -2.77
C TRP A 10 7.43 -15.33 -3.85
N LYS A 11 8.64 -15.60 -4.31
CA LYS A 11 8.97 -16.81 -5.09
C LYS A 11 8.96 -18.03 -4.17
N GLY A 12 7.82 -18.31 -3.56
CA GLY A 12 7.55 -19.50 -2.78
C GLY A 12 6.17 -20.00 -3.17
N ARG A 13 5.97 -21.28 -3.29
CA ARG A 13 4.67 -21.86 -3.64
C ARG A 13 3.60 -21.24 -2.73
N GLY A 14 2.71 -20.40 -3.27
CA GLY A 14 1.53 -19.89 -2.58
C GLY A 14 1.48 -18.42 -2.21
N ALA A 15 2.50 -17.61 -2.50
CA ALA A 15 2.44 -16.18 -2.16
C ALA A 15 1.48 -15.42 -3.08
N ARG A 16 0.22 -15.44 -2.76
CA ARG A 16 -0.80 -14.57 -3.37
C ARG A 16 -0.72 -13.20 -2.74
N ASN A 17 -0.94 -12.15 -3.55
CA ASN A 17 -1.09 -10.79 -3.04
C ASN A 17 -2.28 -10.75 -2.06
N ASN A 18 -2.02 -10.70 -0.77
CA ASN A 18 -3.04 -10.66 0.28
C ASN A 18 -3.61 -9.26 0.49
N GLY A 19 -3.08 -8.25 -0.19
CA GLY A 19 -3.55 -6.88 -0.07
C GLY A 19 -3.18 -6.17 1.24
N GLU A 20 -2.32 -6.73 2.07
CA GLU A 20 -1.83 -6.13 3.33
C GLU A 20 -1.14 -4.78 3.07
N ILE A 21 -1.42 -3.78 3.90
CA ILE A 21 -0.75 -2.48 3.89
C ILE A 21 0.49 -2.60 4.78
N ILE A 22 1.67 -2.67 4.17
CA ILE A 22 2.93 -2.90 4.89
C ILE A 22 3.59 -1.60 5.31
N ALA A 23 3.48 -0.56 4.48
CA ALA A 23 4.05 0.74 4.75
C ALA A 23 3.13 1.84 4.20
N TYR A 24 3.07 2.95 4.90
CA TYR A 24 2.30 4.11 4.46
C TYR A 24 2.85 5.40 5.07
N THR A 25 2.67 6.49 4.35
CA THR A 25 2.93 7.85 4.83
C THR A 25 1.71 8.71 4.56
N ILE A 26 1.33 9.55 5.51
CA ILE A 26 0.19 10.45 5.40
C ILE A 26 0.73 11.87 5.37
N GLY A 27 0.36 12.62 4.35
CA GLY A 27 0.78 14.02 4.20
C GLY A 27 0.07 14.68 3.03
N ASP A 28 0.21 15.96 2.94
CA ASP A 28 -0.39 16.85 1.93
C ASP A 28 0.53 17.09 0.72
N LYS A 29 1.84 16.84 0.87
CA LYS A 29 2.80 16.92 -0.24
C LYS A 29 3.08 15.54 -0.83
N GLN A 30 3.26 15.49 -2.13
CA GLN A 30 3.58 14.27 -2.87
C GLN A 30 4.91 14.45 -3.61
N ASP A 31 5.95 14.75 -2.87
CA ASP A 31 7.31 14.88 -3.37
C ASP A 31 8.11 13.57 -3.23
N THR A 32 9.34 13.59 -3.72
CA THR A 32 10.23 12.43 -3.65
C THR A 32 10.52 12.03 -2.21
N ALA A 33 10.72 13.00 -1.30
CA ALA A 33 11.00 12.74 0.11
C ALA A 33 9.85 11.94 0.77
N PHE A 34 8.61 12.30 0.47
CA PHE A 34 7.42 11.60 0.97
C PHE A 34 7.37 10.12 0.57
N VAL A 35 7.79 9.81 -0.65
CA VAL A 35 7.83 8.42 -1.14
C VAL A 35 9.02 7.67 -0.56
N LEU A 36 10.17 8.34 -0.39
CA LEU A 36 11.35 7.76 0.23
C LEU A 36 11.10 7.38 1.69
N ASP A 37 10.42 8.23 2.47
CA ASP A 37 9.98 7.91 3.85
C ASP A 37 9.14 6.64 3.92
N THR A 38 8.27 6.43 2.93
CA THR A 38 7.47 5.21 2.87
C THR A 38 8.33 3.98 2.51
N LEU A 39 9.30 4.14 1.61
CA LEU A 39 10.23 3.07 1.28
C LEU A 39 11.11 2.67 2.45
N ASP A 40 11.51 3.61 3.30
CA ASP A 40 12.35 3.33 4.47
C ASP A 40 11.67 2.47 5.52
N GLN A 41 10.34 2.48 5.56
CA GLN A 41 9.55 1.58 6.41
C GLN A 41 9.57 0.13 5.91
N LEU A 42 9.96 -0.13 4.66
CA LEU A 42 10.02 -1.49 4.13
C LEU A 42 11.24 -2.22 4.66
N PRO A 43 11.08 -3.48 5.11
CA PRO A 43 12.23 -4.30 5.49
C PRO A 43 13.13 -4.56 4.27
N GLN A 44 14.43 -4.73 4.52
CA GLN A 44 15.33 -5.20 3.48
C GLN A 44 14.94 -6.62 3.07
N THR A 45 14.70 -6.82 1.78
CA THR A 45 14.31 -8.14 1.25
C THR A 45 14.95 -8.37 -0.11
N THR A 46 15.42 -9.56 -0.35
CA THR A 46 16.13 -9.92 -1.59
C THR A 46 15.21 -10.33 -2.75
N ASP A 47 13.93 -10.58 -2.52
CA ASP A 47 12.99 -11.08 -3.54
C ASP A 47 11.66 -10.31 -3.53
N CYS A 48 11.72 -8.99 -3.44
CA CYS A 48 10.53 -8.15 -3.46
C CYS A 48 10.36 -7.51 -4.84
N LEU A 49 9.15 -7.62 -5.40
CA LEU A 49 8.72 -6.87 -6.57
C LEU A 49 7.83 -5.71 -6.10
N LEU A 50 8.27 -4.48 -6.33
CA LEU A 50 7.50 -3.28 -6.05
C LEU A 50 6.85 -2.76 -7.33
N HIS A 51 5.53 -2.71 -7.35
CA HIS A 51 4.78 -2.17 -8.47
C HIS A 51 4.34 -0.73 -8.19
N SER A 52 4.59 0.18 -9.14
CA SER A 52 4.19 1.59 -9.07
C SER A 52 3.61 2.08 -10.40
N ASP A 53 2.98 3.24 -10.38
CA ASP A 53 2.67 3.96 -11.61
C ASP A 53 3.94 4.65 -12.18
N GLN A 54 3.80 5.28 -13.36
CA GLN A 54 4.88 6.02 -14.01
C GLN A 54 4.94 7.50 -13.58
N GLY A 55 4.50 7.84 -12.38
CA GLY A 55 4.59 9.18 -11.84
C GLY A 55 6.03 9.67 -11.76
N SER A 56 6.26 10.98 -11.92
CA SER A 56 7.59 11.59 -11.95
C SER A 56 8.45 11.27 -10.72
N VAL A 57 7.81 11.09 -9.56
CA VAL A 57 8.49 10.71 -8.31
C VAL A 57 9.12 9.32 -8.42
N TYR A 58 8.42 8.35 -9.01
CA TYR A 58 8.90 6.97 -9.15
C TYR A 58 9.95 6.79 -10.24
N THR A 59 10.08 7.76 -11.14
CA THR A 59 11.12 7.79 -12.16
C THR A 59 12.33 8.63 -11.74
N SER A 60 12.30 9.26 -10.55
CA SER A 60 13.40 10.06 -10.03
C SER A 60 14.64 9.20 -9.72
N PHE A 61 15.83 9.81 -9.86
CA PHE A 61 17.08 9.14 -9.60
C PHE A 61 17.18 8.63 -8.15
N ASP A 62 16.77 9.44 -7.18
CA ASP A 62 16.83 9.10 -5.75
C ASP A 62 15.97 7.89 -5.42
N TYR A 63 14.75 7.84 -5.95
CA TYR A 63 13.85 6.70 -5.79
C TYR A 63 14.46 5.42 -6.39
N GLN A 64 14.95 5.48 -7.63
CA GLN A 64 15.55 4.35 -8.31
C GLN A 64 16.80 3.83 -7.57
N ASN A 65 17.62 4.72 -7.05
CA ASN A 65 18.82 4.37 -6.30
C ASN A 65 18.48 3.69 -4.97
N GLN A 66 17.52 4.23 -4.23
CA GLN A 66 17.09 3.63 -2.95
C GLN A 66 16.48 2.24 -3.13
N ILE A 67 15.67 2.04 -4.17
CA ILE A 67 15.13 0.73 -4.52
C ILE A 67 16.24 -0.29 -4.79
N LYS A 68 17.24 0.09 -5.58
CA LYS A 68 18.40 -0.77 -5.86
C LYS A 68 19.16 -1.13 -4.58
N THR A 69 19.39 -0.15 -3.71
CA THR A 69 20.08 -0.36 -2.44
C THR A 69 19.33 -1.34 -1.53
N LYS A 70 18.00 -1.33 -1.58
CA LYS A 70 17.15 -2.27 -0.82
C LYS A 70 17.03 -3.66 -1.49
N GLY A 71 17.60 -3.87 -2.66
CA GLY A 71 17.50 -5.14 -3.39
C GLY A 71 16.11 -5.43 -3.95
N ILE A 72 15.29 -4.38 -4.15
CA ILE A 72 13.92 -4.49 -4.62
C ILE A 72 13.89 -4.40 -6.15
N THR A 73 13.13 -5.26 -6.80
CA THR A 73 12.86 -5.18 -8.24
C THR A 73 11.65 -4.30 -8.50
N ILE A 74 11.76 -3.37 -9.47
CA ILE A 74 10.65 -2.49 -9.84
C ILE A 74 9.84 -3.09 -10.98
N SER A 75 8.53 -2.96 -10.87
CA SER A 75 7.58 -3.13 -11.96
C SER A 75 6.74 -1.86 -12.07
N MET A 76 6.56 -1.33 -13.26
CA MET A 76 5.74 -0.13 -13.47
C MET A 76 4.50 -0.47 -14.29
N SER A 77 3.37 0.14 -13.92
CA SER A 77 2.15 0.05 -14.71
C SER A 77 2.36 0.66 -16.09
N ARG A 78 1.64 0.15 -17.07
CA ARG A 78 1.63 0.74 -18.41
C ARG A 78 0.96 2.12 -18.37
N LYS A 79 1.45 3.04 -19.18
CA LYS A 79 0.85 4.38 -19.28
C LYS A 79 -0.61 4.28 -19.73
N GLY A 80 -1.52 4.88 -18.96
CA GLY A 80 -2.94 4.92 -19.28
C GLY A 80 -3.70 3.61 -19.01
N THR A 81 -3.16 2.69 -18.19
CA THR A 81 -3.83 1.44 -17.80
C THR A 81 -4.19 1.45 -16.32
N PRO A 82 -5.38 2.00 -15.92
CA PRO A 82 -5.79 2.07 -14.51
C PRO A 82 -5.89 0.71 -13.83
N SER A 83 -6.22 -0.34 -14.57
CA SER A 83 -6.35 -1.70 -14.04
C SER A 83 -5.07 -2.22 -13.39
N ASP A 84 -3.91 -1.72 -13.79
CA ASP A 84 -2.63 -2.12 -13.23
C ASP A 84 -2.47 -1.62 -11.76
N ASN A 85 -3.25 -0.60 -11.34
CA ASN A 85 -3.27 -0.04 -9.98
C ASN A 85 -4.55 -0.37 -9.19
N ALA A 86 -5.40 -1.25 -9.70
CA ALA A 86 -6.71 -1.57 -9.10
C ALA A 86 -6.64 -1.96 -7.61
N CYS A 87 -5.57 -2.59 -7.17
CA CYS A 87 -5.41 -3.00 -5.78
C CYS A 87 -5.35 -1.82 -4.80
N ILE A 88 -4.59 -0.76 -5.13
CA ILE A 88 -4.47 0.40 -4.25
C ILE A 88 -5.72 1.27 -4.35
N GLU A 89 -6.32 1.38 -5.52
CA GLU A 89 -7.58 2.09 -5.72
C GLU A 89 -8.71 1.44 -4.93
N SER A 90 -8.80 0.12 -4.92
CA SER A 90 -9.78 -0.62 -4.11
C SER A 90 -9.61 -0.37 -2.61
N PHE A 91 -8.37 -0.31 -2.10
CA PHE A 91 -8.12 0.04 -0.72
C PHE A 91 -8.60 1.47 -0.39
N HIS A 92 -8.26 2.45 -1.25
CA HIS A 92 -8.69 3.83 -1.05
C HIS A 92 -10.21 3.99 -1.10
N ALA A 93 -10.88 3.26 -1.99
CA ALA A 93 -12.33 3.24 -2.05
C ALA A 93 -12.94 2.67 -0.76
N SER A 94 -12.42 1.55 -0.26
CA SER A 94 -12.85 0.95 1.01
C SER A 94 -12.62 1.89 2.19
N LEU A 95 -11.44 2.49 2.29
CA LEU A 95 -11.14 3.48 3.34
C LEU A 95 -12.15 4.62 3.35
N LYS A 96 -12.43 5.22 2.18
CA LYS A 96 -13.36 6.33 2.09
C LYS A 96 -14.79 5.92 2.43
N SER A 97 -15.25 4.80 1.90
CA SER A 97 -16.63 4.33 2.09
C SER A 97 -16.90 3.87 3.52
N GLU A 98 -15.92 3.21 4.15
CA GLU A 98 -16.08 2.60 5.48
C GLU A 98 -15.72 3.56 6.63
N THR A 99 -15.21 4.77 6.34
CA THR A 99 -14.89 5.78 7.35
C THR A 99 -15.57 7.12 7.06
N PHE A 100 -15.06 7.87 6.10
CA PHE A 100 -15.46 9.27 5.88
C PHE A 100 -16.90 9.43 5.38
N TYR A 101 -17.38 8.51 4.54
CA TYR A 101 -18.73 8.61 3.99
C TYR A 101 -19.82 8.11 4.95
N LEU A 102 -19.52 7.11 5.76
CA LEU A 102 -20.48 6.59 6.75
C LEU A 102 -20.77 7.62 7.85
N ASP A 103 -19.73 8.27 8.34
CA ASP A 103 -19.83 9.19 9.47
C ASP A 103 -20.00 10.67 9.06
N GLY A 104 -20.07 10.96 7.75
CA GLY A 104 -20.19 12.33 7.24
C GLY A 104 -19.00 13.24 7.55
N LEU A 105 -17.82 12.64 7.79
CA LEU A 105 -16.59 13.32 8.23
C LEU A 105 -15.88 14.02 7.06
N THR A 106 -16.53 15.00 6.45
CA THR A 106 -15.99 15.69 5.27
C THR A 106 -15.12 16.90 5.58
N ASN A 107 -15.18 17.43 6.82
CA ASN A 107 -14.50 18.69 7.23
C ASN A 107 -13.67 18.52 8.52
N GLU A 108 -13.16 17.35 8.79
CA GLU A 108 -12.40 17.10 10.01
C GLU A 108 -10.99 17.72 9.97
N PRO A 109 -10.44 18.16 11.10
CA PRO A 109 -9.05 18.58 11.21
C PRO A 109 -8.09 17.49 10.74
N THR A 110 -6.96 17.89 10.15
CA THR A 110 -5.94 16.96 9.60
C THR A 110 -5.47 15.93 10.63
N SER A 111 -5.35 16.31 11.91
CA SER A 111 -4.95 15.39 12.98
C SER A 111 -5.96 14.25 13.19
N ILE A 112 -7.24 14.55 13.15
CA ILE A 112 -8.33 13.57 13.27
C ILE A 112 -8.32 12.65 12.05
N VAL A 113 -8.18 13.21 10.86
CA VAL A 113 -8.07 12.42 9.61
C VAL A 113 -6.91 11.42 9.69
N ILE A 114 -5.74 11.84 10.17
CA ILE A 114 -4.57 10.98 10.35
C ILE A 114 -4.88 9.83 11.31
N GLU A 115 -5.53 10.12 12.42
CA GLU A 115 -5.90 9.11 13.42
C GLU A 115 -6.90 8.09 12.86
N ILE A 116 -7.93 8.54 12.15
CA ILE A 116 -8.91 7.68 11.48
C ILE A 116 -8.22 6.74 10.49
N VAL A 117 -7.35 7.27 9.65
CA VAL A 117 -6.61 6.48 8.66
C VAL A 117 -5.72 5.43 9.32
N LYS A 118 -4.99 5.77 10.38
CA LYS A 118 -4.16 4.83 11.14
C LYS A 118 -5.00 3.70 11.75
N LYS A 119 -6.10 4.02 12.41
CA LYS A 119 -7.03 3.05 12.98
C LYS A 119 -7.62 2.13 11.91
N TYR A 120 -8.00 2.71 10.76
CA TYR A 120 -8.54 1.95 9.65
C TYR A 120 -7.51 0.99 9.04
N ILE A 121 -6.25 1.39 8.88
CA ILE A 121 -5.20 0.51 8.35
C ILE A 121 -4.98 -0.69 9.28
N ASN A 122 -4.96 -0.49 10.60
CA ASN A 122 -4.87 -1.59 11.55
C ASN A 122 -6.06 -2.54 11.44
N TYR A 123 -7.28 -1.99 11.44
CA TYR A 123 -8.50 -2.78 11.24
C TYR A 123 -8.48 -3.54 9.90
N TYR A 124 -8.09 -2.87 8.81
CA TYR A 124 -8.01 -3.47 7.48
C TYR A 124 -7.06 -4.65 7.42
N ASN A 125 -5.90 -4.54 8.06
CA ASN A 125 -4.87 -5.57 8.06
C ASN A 125 -5.21 -6.74 9.01
N GLU A 126 -5.74 -6.46 10.20
CA GLU A 126 -5.87 -7.43 11.28
C GLU A 126 -7.26 -8.05 11.38
N SER A 127 -8.31 -7.31 11.03
CA SER A 127 -9.69 -7.69 11.34
C SER A 127 -10.63 -7.73 10.13
N ARG A 128 -10.37 -6.88 9.11
CA ARG A 128 -11.29 -6.77 7.97
C ARG A 128 -11.22 -8.02 7.11
N ILE A 129 -12.26 -8.84 7.16
CA ILE A 129 -12.40 -10.04 6.33
C ILE A 129 -12.65 -9.66 4.86
N GLN A 130 -12.09 -10.43 3.94
CA GLN A 130 -12.23 -10.22 2.51
C GLN A 130 -12.57 -11.55 1.81
N GLN A 131 -13.62 -11.54 1.00
CA GLN A 131 -14.05 -12.75 0.28
C GLN A 131 -12.93 -13.36 -0.58
N LYS A 132 -12.12 -12.51 -1.25
CA LYS A 132 -10.97 -12.95 -2.06
C LYS A 132 -9.83 -13.62 -1.26
N LEU A 133 -9.88 -13.51 0.07
CA LEU A 133 -8.93 -14.08 1.02
C LEU A 133 -9.59 -15.19 1.85
N ASP A 134 -10.55 -15.90 1.27
CA ASP A 134 -11.31 -16.96 1.95
C ASP A 134 -11.93 -16.48 3.27
N TYR A 135 -12.49 -15.25 3.27
CA TYR A 135 -13.08 -14.57 4.43
C TYR A 135 -12.11 -14.38 5.61
N GLN A 136 -10.85 -14.22 5.33
CA GLN A 136 -9.82 -13.89 6.31
C GLN A 136 -9.36 -12.44 6.18
N SER A 137 -8.73 -11.93 7.26
CA SER A 137 -8.00 -10.67 7.18
C SER A 137 -6.70 -10.84 6.38
N PRO A 138 -6.11 -9.76 5.84
CA PRO A 138 -4.81 -9.83 5.16
C PRO A 138 -3.72 -10.53 5.98
N ILE A 139 -3.62 -10.22 7.27
CA ILE A 139 -2.60 -10.82 8.15
C ILE A 139 -2.89 -12.30 8.41
N ASP A 140 -4.14 -12.67 8.68
CA ASP A 140 -4.50 -14.07 8.94
C ASP A 140 -4.32 -14.93 7.71
N TYR A 141 -4.71 -14.41 6.54
CA TYR A 141 -4.45 -15.10 5.27
C TYR A 141 -2.96 -15.33 5.02
N ARG A 142 -2.10 -14.34 5.33
CA ARG A 142 -0.64 -14.52 5.24
C ARG A 142 -0.13 -15.60 6.20
N LYS A 143 -0.63 -15.63 7.43
CA LYS A 143 -0.25 -16.64 8.44
C LYS A 143 -0.70 -18.05 8.05
N SER A 144 -1.87 -18.19 7.44
CA SER A 144 -2.38 -19.50 7.01
C SER A 144 -1.71 -20.05 5.74
N ALA A 145 -1.00 -19.20 4.99
CA ALA A 145 -0.29 -19.59 3.75
C ALA A 145 1.16 -20.06 3.99
N ILE A 146 1.61 -20.11 5.23
CA ILE A 146 2.90 -20.64 5.65
C ILE A 146 2.73 -22.10 6.09
#